data_49a7e84d0add0126bc53939a06b1ca72
#
_entry.id   49a7e84d0add0126bc53939a06b1ca72
#
_cell.length_a   1.000
_cell.length_b   1.000
_cell.length_c   1.000
_cell.angle_alpha   90.00
_cell.angle_beta   90.00
_cell.angle_gamma   90.00
#
_symmetry.space_group_name_H-M   'P 1'
#
loop_
_entity.id
_entity.type
_entity.pdbx_description
1 polymer ?
#
loop_
_entity_poly.entity_id
_entity_poly.type
_entity_poly.pdbx_seq_one_letter_code
_entity_poly.pdbx_strand_id
1 'polypeptide(L)'
;MITNTFVHLISKNGFQNLIQNTTAQVSIETGLKAVGRPAFTLADTHVDKETRKYSAVKELLYQTLCLGIYLAVIPVTFKKGGFAIFKKLCNKLNKHPEFLKSITKTDKLPGIEKCSIDIFKNEKSLVALHNLSHLSPAKRQDKTNDLAQKLLTSIEKNTNWDLVKKEYGSKEAFIQKLLNSDRENDFFRQFFIGKGGIEMSSIVGSVVGLTLLAPELSHLILHPVMKALHMEAPKAAAENKPQNIDKQA
;
A
#
# COMPACT_ATOMS: atom_id res chain seq x y z
N MET A 1 -18.36 15.13 -25.74
CA MET A 1 -18.03 15.99 -24.60
C MET A 1 -17.49 15.19 -23.39
N ILE A 2 -18.12 14.08 -23.01
CA ILE A 2 -17.73 13.21 -21.87
C ILE A 2 -16.32 12.62 -22.03
N THR A 3 -15.93 12.19 -23.23
CA THR A 3 -14.62 11.61 -23.54
C THR A 3 -13.46 12.54 -23.27
N ASN A 4 -13.57 13.83 -23.62
CA ASN A 4 -12.50 14.80 -23.42
C ASN A 4 -12.28 15.12 -21.94
N THR A 5 -13.36 15.19 -21.15
CA THR A 5 -13.28 15.41 -19.69
C THR A 5 -12.63 14.22 -18.99
N PHE A 6 -12.98 13.00 -19.42
CA PHE A 6 -12.39 11.76 -18.87
C PHE A 6 -10.90 11.64 -19.20
N VAL A 7 -10.52 11.88 -20.46
CA VAL A 7 -9.11 11.89 -20.89
C VAL A 7 -8.32 12.96 -20.12
N HIS A 8 -8.88 14.15 -19.94
CA HIS A 8 -8.24 15.20 -19.16
C HIS A 8 -8.06 14.83 -17.67
N LEU A 9 -9.04 14.14 -17.08
CA LEU A 9 -8.93 13.65 -15.69
C LEU A 9 -7.81 12.62 -15.55
N ILE A 10 -7.76 11.62 -16.45
CA ILE A 10 -6.75 10.56 -16.43
C ILE A 10 -5.35 11.09 -16.67
N SER A 11 -5.19 12.12 -17.50
CA SER A 11 -3.90 12.70 -17.81
C SER A 11 -3.32 13.60 -16.71
N LYS A 12 -4.10 13.93 -15.67
CA LYS A 12 -3.59 14.72 -14.54
C LYS A 12 -2.58 13.91 -13.71
N ASN A 13 -1.42 14.50 -13.47
CA ASN A 13 -0.35 13.89 -12.66
C ASN A 13 -0.85 13.44 -11.27
N GLY A 14 -1.80 14.17 -10.65
CA GLY A 14 -2.41 13.81 -9.39
C GLY A 14 -3.19 12.50 -9.46
N PHE A 15 -3.95 12.27 -10.53
CA PHE A 15 -4.71 11.05 -10.75
C PHE A 15 -3.77 9.86 -11.03
N GLN A 16 -2.73 10.07 -11.84
CA GLN A 16 -1.72 9.04 -12.10
C GLN A 16 -0.96 8.65 -10.84
N ASN A 17 -0.58 9.61 -9.99
CA ASN A 17 0.05 9.32 -8.71
C ASN A 17 -0.87 8.55 -7.75
N LEU A 18 -2.17 8.85 -7.78
CA LEU A 18 -3.19 8.17 -6.98
C LEU A 18 -3.34 6.71 -7.42
N ILE A 19 -3.39 6.45 -8.73
CA ILE A 19 -3.48 5.10 -9.30
C ILE A 19 -2.20 4.30 -9.04
N GLN A 20 -1.03 4.93 -9.02
CA GLN A 20 0.23 4.25 -8.73
C GLN A 20 0.44 3.94 -7.24
N ASN A 21 -0.42 4.44 -6.37
CA ASN A 21 -0.37 4.18 -4.94
C ASN A 21 -1.30 3.01 -4.57
N THR A 22 -0.73 1.84 -4.30
CA THR A 22 -1.49 0.62 -3.94
C THR A 22 -2.47 0.85 -2.79
N THR A 23 -2.09 1.64 -1.79
CA THR A 23 -2.98 1.97 -0.67
C THR A 23 -4.19 2.77 -1.13
N ALA A 24 -3.99 3.75 -2.01
CA ALA A 24 -5.08 4.55 -2.55
C ALA A 24 -6.01 3.72 -3.45
N GLN A 25 -5.44 2.86 -4.30
CA GLN A 25 -6.23 1.97 -5.16
C GLN A 25 -7.17 1.07 -4.36
N VAL A 26 -6.61 0.33 -3.38
CA VAL A 26 -7.42 -0.59 -2.56
C VAL A 26 -8.42 0.17 -1.69
N SER A 27 -8.07 1.37 -1.21
CA SER A 27 -9.00 2.21 -0.45
C SER A 27 -10.18 2.66 -1.31
N ILE A 28 -9.94 3.07 -2.55
CA ILE A 28 -10.99 3.47 -3.50
C ILE A 28 -11.85 2.25 -3.86
N GLU A 29 -11.22 1.13 -4.20
CA GLU A 29 -11.92 -0.11 -4.53
C GLU A 29 -12.81 -0.57 -3.39
N THR A 30 -12.28 -0.62 -2.16
CA THR A 30 -13.04 -1.03 -0.97
C THR A 30 -14.14 -0.03 -0.64
N GLY A 31 -13.87 1.27 -0.78
CA GLY A 31 -14.88 2.33 -0.61
C GLY A 31 -16.03 2.23 -1.62
N LEU A 32 -15.72 1.99 -2.89
CA LEU A 32 -16.74 1.76 -3.93
C LEU A 32 -17.56 0.50 -3.64
N LYS A 33 -16.92 -0.58 -3.18
CA LYS A 33 -17.63 -1.80 -2.76
C LYS A 33 -18.50 -1.57 -1.54
N ALA A 34 -18.05 -0.74 -0.58
CA ALA A 34 -18.81 -0.42 0.63
C ALA A 34 -20.13 0.32 0.34
N VAL A 35 -20.18 1.08 -0.74
CA VAL A 35 -21.41 1.76 -1.19
C VAL A 35 -22.15 0.95 -2.24
N GLY A 36 -21.45 0.44 -3.23
CA GLY A 36 -22.04 -0.23 -4.40
C GLY A 36 -22.77 -1.52 -4.04
N ARG A 37 -22.15 -2.41 -3.27
CA ARG A 37 -22.76 -3.70 -2.91
C ARG A 37 -24.05 -3.54 -2.10
N PRO A 38 -24.11 -2.74 -1.02
CA PRO A 38 -25.36 -2.48 -0.34
C PRO A 38 -26.42 -1.84 -1.22
N ALA A 39 -26.03 -0.92 -2.11
CA ALA A 39 -26.96 -0.30 -3.05
C ALA A 39 -27.58 -1.32 -4.02
N PHE A 40 -26.78 -2.22 -4.58
CA PHE A 40 -27.28 -3.30 -5.42
C PHE A 40 -28.19 -4.26 -4.65
N THR A 41 -27.82 -4.63 -3.40
CA THR A 41 -28.66 -5.46 -2.54
C THR A 41 -30.02 -4.81 -2.26
N LEU A 42 -30.04 -3.49 -2.03
CA LEU A 42 -31.29 -2.73 -1.85
C LEU A 42 -32.13 -2.62 -3.11
N ALA A 43 -31.50 -2.61 -4.27
CA ALA A 43 -32.18 -2.53 -5.58
C ALA A 43 -32.77 -3.88 -6.04
N ASP A 44 -32.34 -4.99 -5.43
CA ASP A 44 -32.84 -6.32 -5.82
C ASP A 44 -34.28 -6.51 -5.36
N THR A 45 -35.22 -6.47 -6.30
CA THR A 45 -36.65 -6.61 -6.06
C THR A 45 -37.10 -8.08 -5.89
N HIS A 46 -36.25 -9.06 -6.16
CA HIS A 46 -36.58 -10.49 -6.02
C HIS A 46 -36.52 -10.99 -4.58
N VAL A 47 -35.93 -10.22 -3.69
CA VAL A 47 -35.81 -10.53 -2.27
C VAL A 47 -36.76 -9.63 -1.46
N ASP A 48 -37.35 -10.16 -0.40
CA ASP A 48 -38.23 -9.39 0.50
C ASP A 48 -37.52 -8.17 1.11
N LYS A 49 -38.29 -7.15 1.44
CA LYS A 49 -37.78 -5.85 1.91
C LYS A 49 -36.95 -5.94 3.19
N GLU A 50 -37.30 -6.81 4.12
CA GLU A 50 -36.61 -6.94 5.41
C GLU A 50 -35.26 -7.64 5.20
N THR A 51 -35.23 -8.72 4.44
CA THR A 51 -34.00 -9.42 4.07
C THR A 51 -33.03 -8.53 3.30
N ARG A 52 -33.53 -7.73 2.36
CA ARG A 52 -32.70 -6.74 1.64
C ARG A 52 -32.06 -5.73 2.58
N LYS A 53 -32.86 -5.16 3.48
CA LYS A 53 -32.40 -4.17 4.44
C LYS A 53 -31.34 -4.75 5.39
N TYR A 54 -31.60 -5.94 5.93
CA TYR A 54 -30.65 -6.65 6.77
C TYR A 54 -29.34 -6.93 6.04
N SER A 55 -29.43 -7.51 4.85
CA SER A 55 -28.25 -7.88 4.05
C SER A 55 -27.43 -6.67 3.62
N ALA A 56 -28.08 -5.57 3.23
CA ALA A 56 -27.42 -4.33 2.84
C ALA A 56 -26.67 -3.68 4.00
N VAL A 57 -27.28 -3.62 5.19
CA VAL A 57 -26.62 -3.06 6.39
C VAL A 57 -25.45 -3.96 6.82
N LYS A 58 -25.65 -5.27 6.81
CA LYS A 58 -24.58 -6.24 7.13
C LYS A 58 -23.39 -6.09 6.18
N GLU A 59 -23.66 -5.98 4.87
CA GLU A 59 -22.60 -5.77 3.86
C GLU A 59 -21.89 -4.43 4.04
N LEU A 60 -22.63 -3.34 4.30
CA LEU A 60 -22.05 -2.02 4.57
C LEU A 60 -21.09 -2.07 5.76
N LEU A 61 -21.53 -2.66 6.86
CA LEU A 61 -20.71 -2.80 8.07
C LEU A 61 -19.47 -3.66 7.82
N TYR A 62 -19.63 -4.76 7.07
CA TYR A 62 -18.50 -5.62 6.71
C TYR A 62 -17.47 -4.87 5.85
N GLN A 63 -17.91 -4.17 4.82
CA GLN A 63 -17.01 -3.41 3.94
C GLN A 63 -16.33 -2.25 4.68
N THR A 64 -17.05 -1.59 5.59
CA THR A 64 -16.49 -0.55 6.46
C THR A 64 -15.40 -1.12 7.38
N LEU A 65 -15.62 -2.29 7.94
CA LEU A 65 -14.62 -3.00 8.74
C LEU A 65 -13.38 -3.36 7.90
N CYS A 66 -13.58 -3.91 6.70
CA CYS A 66 -12.49 -4.21 5.77
C CYS A 66 -11.67 -2.96 5.44
N LEU A 67 -12.33 -1.83 5.17
CA LEU A 67 -11.67 -0.55 4.92
C LEU A 67 -10.86 -0.08 6.14
N GLY A 68 -11.44 -0.20 7.35
CA GLY A 68 -10.75 0.12 8.60
C GLY A 68 -9.49 -0.73 8.82
N ILE A 69 -9.57 -2.03 8.59
CA ILE A 69 -8.42 -2.94 8.65
C ILE A 69 -7.36 -2.50 7.64
N TYR A 70 -7.76 -2.21 6.42
CA TYR A 70 -6.85 -1.83 5.36
C TYR A 70 -6.14 -0.50 5.64
N LEU A 71 -6.85 0.50 6.14
CA LEU A 71 -6.30 1.83 6.40
C LEU A 71 -5.48 1.90 7.70
N ALA A 72 -5.86 1.16 8.73
CA ALA A 72 -5.22 1.22 10.05
C ALA A 72 -4.21 0.10 10.27
N VAL A 73 -4.62 -1.17 10.08
CA VAL A 73 -3.79 -2.33 10.46
C VAL A 73 -2.66 -2.55 9.46
N ILE A 74 -2.96 -2.54 8.16
CA ILE A 74 -1.97 -2.88 7.14
C ILE A 74 -0.79 -1.90 7.08
N PRO A 75 -0.98 -0.57 7.09
CA PRO A 75 0.16 0.35 7.10
C PRO A 75 1.03 0.21 8.35
N VAL A 76 0.42 -0.01 9.51
CA VAL A 76 1.16 -0.11 10.78
C VAL A 76 1.94 -1.42 10.87
N THR A 77 1.30 -2.55 10.53
CA THR A 77 1.92 -3.88 10.69
C THR A 77 2.79 -4.26 9.50
N PHE A 78 2.27 -4.15 8.29
CA PHE A 78 2.94 -4.68 7.10
C PHE A 78 3.90 -3.70 6.44
N LYS A 79 3.61 -2.41 6.37
CA LYS A 79 4.58 -1.45 5.82
C LYS A 79 5.75 -1.22 6.76
N LYS A 80 5.50 -0.99 8.05
CA LYS A 80 6.59 -0.82 9.04
C LYS A 80 7.34 -2.14 9.27
N GLY A 81 6.61 -3.24 9.42
CA GLY A 81 7.19 -4.58 9.56
C GLY A 81 7.98 -4.98 8.31
N GLY A 82 7.43 -4.75 7.13
CA GLY A 82 8.09 -4.97 5.85
C GLY A 82 9.38 -4.16 5.73
N PHE A 83 9.35 -2.87 6.09
CA PHE A 83 10.56 -2.05 6.12
C PHE A 83 11.64 -2.64 7.02
N ALA A 84 11.30 -3.06 8.24
CA ALA A 84 12.24 -3.65 9.18
C ALA A 84 12.84 -4.98 8.66
N ILE A 85 12.03 -5.84 8.07
CA ILE A 85 12.45 -7.11 7.48
C ILE A 85 13.37 -6.86 6.28
N PHE A 86 12.96 -5.98 5.36
CA PHE A 86 13.76 -5.67 4.17
C PHE A 86 15.05 -4.94 4.51
N LYS A 87 15.07 -4.11 5.54
CA LYS A 87 16.30 -3.50 6.06
C LYS A 87 17.29 -4.56 6.54
N LYS A 88 16.84 -5.57 7.30
CA LYS A 88 17.67 -6.70 7.73
C LYS A 88 18.13 -7.54 6.53
N LEU A 89 17.23 -7.79 5.57
CA LEU A 89 17.53 -8.55 4.37
C LEU A 89 18.58 -7.84 3.51
N CYS A 90 18.46 -6.56 3.26
CA CYS A 90 19.45 -5.77 2.52
C CYS A 90 20.81 -5.79 3.20
N ASN A 91 20.86 -5.66 4.52
CA ASN A 91 22.11 -5.78 5.26
C ASN A 91 22.77 -7.18 5.09
N LYS A 92 21.96 -8.22 5.05
CA LYS A 92 22.45 -9.59 4.79
C LYS A 92 22.92 -9.76 3.34
N LEU A 93 22.18 -9.25 2.39
CA LEU A 93 22.50 -9.29 0.96
C LEU A 93 23.79 -8.52 0.65
N ASN A 94 24.00 -7.36 1.27
CA ASN A 94 25.22 -6.58 1.13
C ASN A 94 26.47 -7.33 1.62
N LYS A 95 26.31 -8.28 2.56
CA LYS A 95 27.39 -9.15 3.02
C LYS A 95 27.66 -10.32 2.07
N HIS A 96 26.70 -10.67 1.23
CA HIS A 96 26.75 -11.79 0.29
C HIS A 96 26.35 -11.33 -1.13
N PRO A 97 27.19 -10.53 -1.81
CA PRO A 97 26.83 -9.96 -3.13
C PRO A 97 26.61 -11.02 -4.21
N GLU A 98 27.24 -12.18 -4.11
CA GLU A 98 27.06 -13.30 -5.05
C GLU A 98 25.61 -13.83 -5.06
N PHE A 99 24.95 -13.80 -3.90
CA PHE A 99 23.56 -14.22 -3.80
C PHE A 99 22.62 -13.26 -4.55
N LEU A 100 22.89 -11.95 -4.51
CA LEU A 100 22.13 -10.94 -5.25
C LEU A 100 22.28 -11.13 -6.76
N LYS A 101 23.48 -11.43 -7.23
CA LYS A 101 23.78 -11.73 -8.65
C LYS A 101 23.05 -12.99 -9.11
N SER A 102 22.98 -14.03 -8.26
CA SER A 102 22.29 -15.30 -8.61
C SER A 102 20.78 -15.16 -8.74
N ILE A 103 20.14 -14.28 -7.93
CA ILE A 103 18.69 -14.04 -7.99
C ILE A 103 18.32 -13.18 -9.19
N THR A 104 19.10 -12.15 -9.49
CA THR A 104 18.76 -11.19 -10.55
C THR A 104 19.05 -11.73 -11.94
N LYS A 105 19.82 -12.81 -12.10
CA LYS A 105 20.19 -13.46 -13.39
C LYS A 105 20.60 -12.49 -14.51
N THR A 106 20.85 -11.24 -14.19
CA THR A 106 21.12 -10.19 -15.16
C THR A 106 22.44 -9.53 -14.83
N ASP A 107 23.45 -9.87 -15.60
CA ASP A 107 24.73 -9.16 -15.64
C ASP A 107 24.58 -7.68 -16.05
N LYS A 108 23.33 -7.20 -16.26
CA LYS A 108 23.02 -5.92 -16.90
C LYS A 108 22.18 -4.95 -16.06
N LEU A 109 22.01 -5.17 -14.75
CA LEU A 109 21.35 -4.20 -13.89
C LEU A 109 22.37 -3.50 -12.98
N PRO A 110 23.10 -2.48 -13.48
CA PRO A 110 23.99 -1.69 -12.64
C PRO A 110 23.18 -1.09 -11.47
N GLY A 111 23.79 -1.00 -10.31
CA GLY A 111 23.17 -0.43 -9.11
C GLY A 111 22.38 -1.41 -8.22
N ILE A 112 22.17 -2.68 -8.63
CA ILE A 112 21.58 -3.71 -7.77
C ILE A 112 22.65 -4.38 -6.86
N GLU A 113 23.92 -4.15 -7.14
CA GLU A 113 25.00 -4.71 -6.33
C GLU A 113 24.96 -4.28 -4.86
N LYS A 114 24.26 -3.18 -4.57
CA LYS A 114 24.12 -2.64 -3.23
C LYS A 114 22.67 -2.23 -2.95
N CYS A 115 22.15 -2.65 -1.83
CA CYS A 115 20.86 -2.19 -1.30
C CYS A 115 21.12 -1.23 -0.14
N SER A 116 20.88 0.07 -0.33
CA SER A 116 21.23 1.12 0.64
C SER A 116 20.02 1.69 1.39
N ILE A 117 19.12 0.83 1.86
CA ILE A 117 17.96 1.30 2.65
C ILE A 117 18.27 1.56 4.12
N ASP A 118 19.43 1.16 4.59
CA ASP A 118 19.87 1.27 6.00
C ASP A 118 19.98 2.72 6.44
N ILE A 119 20.31 3.61 5.49
CA ILE A 119 20.44 5.04 5.77
C ILE A 119 19.10 5.68 6.17
N PHE A 120 17.97 5.02 5.92
CA PHE A 120 16.66 5.54 6.29
C PHE A 120 16.16 4.95 7.61
N LYS A 121 15.53 5.80 8.41
CA LYS A 121 14.96 5.43 9.71
C LYS A 121 13.58 4.78 9.58
N ASN A 122 12.84 5.12 8.51
CA ASN A 122 11.49 4.61 8.29
C ASN A 122 11.14 4.49 6.79
N GLU A 123 10.03 3.81 6.52
CA GLU A 123 9.50 3.57 5.19
C GLU A 123 9.08 4.84 4.44
N LYS A 124 8.68 5.89 5.16
CA LYS A 124 8.21 7.15 4.55
C LYS A 124 9.30 7.83 3.76
N SER A 125 10.55 7.71 4.19
CA SER A 125 11.71 8.27 3.49
C SER A 125 11.96 7.58 2.16
N LEU A 126 11.75 6.27 2.06
CA LEU A 126 11.84 5.54 0.79
C LEU A 126 10.73 5.93 -0.17
N VAL A 127 9.51 6.13 0.34
CA VAL A 127 8.39 6.63 -0.47
C VAL A 127 8.67 8.05 -0.95
N ALA A 128 9.16 8.92 -0.06
CA ALA A 128 9.54 10.29 -0.43
C ALA A 128 10.67 10.31 -1.48
N LEU A 129 11.69 9.47 -1.31
CA LEU A 129 12.79 9.33 -2.27
C LEU A 129 12.27 8.85 -3.64
N HIS A 130 11.41 7.85 -3.66
CA HIS A 130 10.82 7.35 -4.89
C HIS A 130 10.00 8.44 -5.60
N ASN A 131 9.15 9.17 -4.87
CA ASN A 131 8.37 10.26 -5.43
C ASN A 131 9.28 11.40 -5.92
N LEU A 132 10.35 11.71 -5.19
CA LEU A 132 11.35 12.69 -5.62
C LEU A 132 12.04 12.27 -6.93
N SER A 133 12.33 10.97 -7.09
CA SER A 133 12.97 10.45 -8.30
C SER A 133 12.14 10.63 -9.58
N HIS A 134 10.81 10.75 -9.44
CA HIS A 134 9.91 11.03 -10.57
C HIS A 134 9.93 12.51 -11.03
N LEU A 135 10.46 13.41 -10.21
CA LEU A 135 10.66 14.79 -10.62
C LEU A 135 11.95 14.90 -11.45
N SER A 136 11.94 15.74 -12.47
CA SER A 136 13.17 16.04 -13.20
C SER A 136 14.19 16.75 -12.28
N PRO A 137 15.51 16.64 -12.55
CA PRO A 137 16.54 17.33 -11.77
C PRO A 137 16.26 18.82 -11.60
N ALA A 138 15.82 19.51 -12.65
CA ALA A 138 15.45 20.93 -12.61
C ALA A 138 14.33 21.22 -11.59
N LYS A 139 13.29 20.36 -11.54
CA LYS A 139 12.19 20.51 -10.57
C LYS A 139 12.60 20.19 -9.14
N ARG A 140 13.59 19.31 -8.94
CA ARG A 140 14.10 18.99 -7.59
C ARG A 140 14.98 20.12 -7.04
N GLN A 141 15.71 20.83 -7.92
CA GLN A 141 16.54 21.98 -7.57
C GLN A 141 15.73 23.26 -7.37
N ASP A 142 14.54 23.32 -7.93
CA ASP A 142 13.67 24.49 -7.82
C ASP A 142 13.16 24.64 -6.37
N LYS A 143 13.67 25.67 -5.70
CA LYS A 143 13.29 26.01 -4.32
C LYS A 143 11.84 26.45 -4.18
N THR A 144 11.19 26.84 -5.26
CA THR A 144 9.78 27.26 -5.29
C THR A 144 8.84 26.05 -5.44
N ASN A 145 9.37 24.90 -5.81
CA ASN A 145 8.60 23.67 -5.95
C ASN A 145 8.24 23.07 -4.56
N ASP A 146 7.07 23.41 -4.05
CA ASP A 146 6.57 22.98 -2.73
C ASP A 146 6.59 21.46 -2.55
N LEU A 147 6.25 20.69 -3.60
CA LEU A 147 6.31 19.23 -3.54
C LEU A 147 7.74 18.72 -3.35
N ALA A 148 8.69 19.23 -4.13
CA ALA A 148 10.08 18.83 -4.01
C ALA A 148 10.64 19.15 -2.63
N GLN A 149 10.34 20.35 -2.11
CA GLN A 149 10.80 20.78 -0.78
C GLN A 149 10.22 19.91 0.35
N LYS A 150 8.93 19.57 0.29
CA LYS A 150 8.30 18.64 1.26
C LYS A 150 8.92 17.25 1.23
N LEU A 151 9.21 16.73 0.04
CA LEU A 151 9.85 15.43 -0.13
C LEU A 151 11.28 15.43 0.42
N LEU A 152 12.07 16.46 0.10
CA LEU A 152 13.44 16.64 0.60
C LEU A 152 13.46 16.74 2.12
N THR A 153 12.59 17.56 2.71
CA THR A 153 12.46 17.70 4.17
C THR A 153 12.10 16.37 4.83
N SER A 154 11.21 15.59 4.22
CA SER A 154 10.85 14.25 4.71
C SER A 154 12.03 13.29 4.68
N ILE A 155 12.83 13.32 3.61
CA ILE A 155 14.04 12.51 3.48
C ILE A 155 15.07 12.95 4.53
N GLU A 156 15.35 14.23 4.63
CA GLU A 156 16.34 14.78 5.55
C GLU A 156 16.05 14.44 7.01
N LYS A 157 14.80 14.61 7.43
CA LYS A 157 14.37 14.33 8.82
C LYS A 157 14.55 12.87 9.22
N ASN A 158 14.43 11.98 8.26
CA ASN A 158 14.37 10.55 8.51
C ASN A 158 15.60 9.79 7.97
N THR A 159 16.67 10.51 7.65
CA THR A 159 17.96 9.95 7.23
C THR A 159 18.91 9.79 8.42
N ASN A 160 19.67 8.71 8.43
CA ASN A 160 20.78 8.51 9.35
C ASN A 160 22.05 9.12 8.73
N TRP A 161 22.38 10.32 9.13
CA TRP A 161 23.49 11.09 8.55
C TRP A 161 24.86 10.49 8.83
N ASP A 162 25.03 9.72 9.90
CA ASP A 162 26.31 9.06 10.19
C ASP A 162 26.60 7.96 9.17
N LEU A 163 25.57 7.19 8.80
CA LEU A 163 25.69 6.20 7.72
C LEU A 163 25.89 6.87 6.36
N VAL A 164 25.19 7.96 6.10
CA VAL A 164 25.39 8.75 4.86
C VAL A 164 26.81 9.26 4.76
N LYS A 165 27.37 9.83 5.82
CA LYS A 165 28.77 10.29 5.85
C LYS A 165 29.73 9.14 5.53
N LYS A 166 29.50 7.97 6.10
CA LYS A 166 30.31 6.78 5.84
C LYS A 166 30.26 6.30 4.38
N GLU A 167 29.08 6.41 3.74
CA GLU A 167 28.85 5.88 2.37
C GLU A 167 29.13 6.90 1.27
N TYR A 168 28.81 8.18 1.53
CA TYR A 168 28.82 9.26 0.53
C TYR A 168 29.83 10.36 0.87
N GLY A 169 30.54 10.25 1.97
CA GLY A 169 31.54 11.22 2.43
C GLY A 169 30.97 12.43 3.16
N SER A 170 29.84 12.99 2.70
CA SER A 170 29.18 14.13 3.38
C SER A 170 27.67 14.15 3.14
N LYS A 171 26.95 14.96 3.94
CA LYS A 171 25.53 15.24 3.75
C LYS A 171 25.31 15.95 2.40
N GLU A 172 26.14 16.92 2.10
CA GLU A 172 26.09 17.76 0.89
C GLU A 172 26.23 16.89 -0.36
N ALA A 173 27.20 15.96 -0.37
CA ALA A 173 27.41 15.04 -1.51
C ALA A 173 26.18 14.15 -1.74
N PHE A 174 25.54 13.66 -0.67
CA PHE A 174 24.32 12.89 -0.79
C PHE A 174 23.16 13.71 -1.35
N ILE A 175 22.94 14.93 -0.83
CA ILE A 175 21.90 15.85 -1.31
C ILE A 175 22.16 16.23 -2.77
N GLN A 176 23.39 16.50 -3.15
CA GLN A 176 23.72 16.78 -4.56
C GLN A 176 23.38 15.60 -5.47
N LYS A 177 23.64 14.36 -5.04
CA LYS A 177 23.21 13.18 -5.79
C LYS A 177 21.69 13.08 -5.90
N LEU A 178 20.94 13.38 -4.82
CA LEU A 178 19.48 13.42 -4.86
C LEU A 178 18.93 14.44 -5.86
N LEU A 179 19.57 15.60 -5.94
CA LEU A 179 19.12 16.69 -6.81
C LEU A 179 19.46 16.48 -8.27
N ASN A 180 20.65 15.91 -8.56
CA ASN A 180 21.24 15.89 -9.90
C ASN A 180 21.11 14.55 -10.63
N SER A 181 20.92 13.42 -9.90
CA SER A 181 20.87 12.11 -10.56
C SER A 181 19.56 11.92 -11.31
N ASP A 182 19.64 11.34 -12.51
CA ASP A 182 18.46 10.87 -13.21
C ASP A 182 17.84 9.67 -12.51
N ARG A 183 16.53 9.45 -12.71
CA ARG A 183 15.79 8.36 -12.09
C ARG A 183 16.38 6.98 -12.37
N GLU A 184 16.89 6.79 -13.57
CA GLU A 184 17.50 5.53 -14.03
C GLU A 184 18.93 5.33 -13.53
N ASN A 185 19.49 6.34 -12.85
CA ASN A 185 20.83 6.27 -12.30
C ASN A 185 20.90 5.24 -11.16
N ASP A 186 22.03 4.58 -11.05
CA ASP A 186 22.33 3.57 -10.01
C ASP A 186 22.13 4.11 -8.60
N PHE A 187 22.27 5.43 -8.43
CA PHE A 187 21.99 6.08 -7.15
C PHE A 187 20.56 5.85 -6.66
N PHE A 188 19.55 5.96 -7.54
CA PHE A 188 18.16 5.69 -7.13
C PHE A 188 17.83 4.21 -7.14
N ARG A 189 18.39 3.44 -8.06
CA ARG A 189 18.13 1.99 -8.21
C ARG A 189 18.42 1.21 -6.93
N GLN A 190 19.50 1.53 -6.21
CA GLN A 190 19.88 0.87 -4.94
C GLN A 190 18.80 0.97 -3.85
N PHE A 191 17.89 1.93 -3.95
CA PHE A 191 16.78 2.11 -3.00
C PHE A 191 15.47 1.47 -3.47
N PHE A 192 15.31 1.26 -4.76
CA PHE A 192 14.04 0.77 -5.32
C PHE A 192 13.74 -0.67 -4.93
N ILE A 193 14.75 -1.49 -4.71
CA ILE A 193 14.57 -2.85 -4.16
C ILE A 193 13.86 -2.78 -2.81
N GLY A 194 14.30 -1.89 -1.93
CA GLY A 194 13.69 -1.70 -0.62
C GLY A 194 12.23 -1.23 -0.72
N LYS A 195 11.96 -0.27 -1.62
CA LYS A 195 10.59 0.18 -1.87
C LYS A 195 9.71 -0.94 -2.43
N GLY A 196 10.19 -1.66 -3.43
CA GLY A 196 9.47 -2.80 -4.00
C GLY A 196 9.12 -3.86 -2.95
N GLY A 197 10.07 -4.16 -2.06
CA GLY A 197 9.84 -5.09 -0.94
C GLY A 197 8.78 -4.60 0.05
N ILE A 198 8.75 -3.30 0.36
CA ILE A 198 7.72 -2.73 1.24
C ILE A 198 6.34 -2.80 0.57
N GLU A 199 6.24 -2.47 -0.71
CA GLU A 199 4.96 -2.56 -1.44
C GLU A 199 4.49 -4.02 -1.54
N MET A 200 5.39 -4.96 -1.82
CA MET A 200 5.08 -6.39 -1.81
C MET A 200 4.60 -6.86 -0.43
N SER A 201 5.24 -6.44 0.65
CA SER A 201 4.79 -6.71 2.01
C SER A 201 3.40 -6.13 2.28
N SER A 202 3.09 -4.95 1.73
CA SER A 202 1.75 -4.33 1.81
C SER A 202 0.70 -5.14 1.05
N ILE A 203 1.03 -5.66 -0.13
CA ILE A 203 0.14 -6.53 -0.92
C ILE A 203 -0.15 -7.83 -0.16
N VAL A 204 0.89 -8.50 0.33
CA VAL A 204 0.74 -9.71 1.16
C VAL A 204 -0.11 -9.42 2.39
N GLY A 205 0.15 -8.30 3.06
CA GLY A 205 -0.63 -7.82 4.20
C GLY A 205 -2.10 -7.58 3.86
N SER A 206 -2.39 -7.04 2.67
CA SER A 206 -3.77 -6.85 2.20
C SER A 206 -4.48 -8.18 2.02
N VAL A 207 -3.82 -9.14 1.38
CA VAL A 207 -4.39 -10.49 1.18
C VAL A 207 -4.65 -11.15 2.53
N VAL A 208 -3.66 -11.20 3.43
CA VAL A 208 -3.80 -11.80 4.75
C VAL A 208 -4.86 -11.07 5.59
N GLY A 209 -4.81 -9.73 5.60
CA GLY A 209 -5.74 -8.90 6.36
C GLY A 209 -7.19 -9.06 5.92
N LEU A 210 -7.44 -9.05 4.62
CA LEU A 210 -8.79 -9.15 4.08
C LEU A 210 -9.31 -10.59 4.02
N THR A 211 -8.42 -11.59 3.86
CA THR A 211 -8.83 -12.98 3.72
C THR A 211 -8.98 -13.69 5.06
N LEU A 212 -8.13 -13.38 6.03
CA LEU A 212 -8.11 -14.04 7.33
C LEU A 212 -8.67 -13.15 8.45
N LEU A 213 -8.18 -11.91 8.59
CA LEU A 213 -8.57 -11.04 9.70
C LEU A 213 -9.99 -10.47 9.54
N ALA A 214 -10.40 -10.11 8.33
CA ALA A 214 -11.70 -9.48 8.13
C ALA A 214 -12.87 -10.45 8.42
N PRO A 215 -12.88 -11.72 7.98
CA PRO A 215 -13.90 -12.67 8.36
C PRO A 215 -13.97 -12.89 9.88
N GLU A 216 -12.84 -13.16 10.53
CA GLU A 216 -12.79 -13.40 11.98
C GLU A 216 -13.29 -12.19 12.78
N LEU A 217 -12.80 -10.99 12.46
CA LEU A 217 -13.27 -9.77 13.11
C LEU A 217 -14.73 -9.46 12.77
N SER A 218 -15.21 -9.84 11.59
CA SER A 218 -16.60 -9.64 11.21
C SER A 218 -17.53 -10.49 12.08
N HIS A 219 -17.19 -11.74 12.34
CA HIS A 219 -17.97 -12.59 13.25
C HIS A 219 -18.02 -12.01 14.65
N LEU A 220 -16.90 -11.46 15.13
CA LEU A 220 -16.81 -10.89 16.48
C LEU A 220 -17.55 -9.55 16.61
N ILE A 221 -17.52 -8.70 15.59
CA ILE A 221 -18.01 -7.31 15.64
C ILE A 221 -19.41 -7.18 15.04
N LEU A 222 -19.66 -7.79 13.86
CA LEU A 222 -20.92 -7.59 13.16
C LEU A 222 -22.13 -8.13 13.94
N HIS A 223 -21.99 -9.29 14.56
CA HIS A 223 -23.11 -9.90 15.28
C HIS A 223 -23.60 -9.02 16.45
N PRO A 224 -22.77 -8.56 17.39
CA PRO A 224 -23.20 -7.65 18.43
C PRO A 224 -23.69 -6.30 17.91
N VAL A 225 -23.09 -5.75 16.83
CA VAL A 225 -23.53 -4.48 16.22
C VAL A 225 -24.92 -4.63 15.59
N MET A 226 -25.16 -5.69 14.81
CA MET A 226 -26.48 -5.96 14.21
C MET A 226 -27.55 -6.14 15.28
N LYS A 227 -27.22 -6.83 16.39
CA LYS A 227 -28.12 -6.97 17.53
C LYS A 227 -28.41 -5.63 18.22
N ALA A 228 -27.40 -4.78 18.39
CA ALA A 228 -27.57 -3.42 18.93
C ALA A 228 -28.44 -2.52 18.05
N LEU A 229 -28.40 -2.74 16.72
CA LEU A 229 -29.24 -2.06 15.75
C LEU A 229 -30.67 -2.65 15.66
N HIS A 230 -31.03 -3.61 16.53
CA HIS A 230 -32.27 -4.36 16.49
C HIS A 230 -32.57 -5.04 15.13
N MET A 231 -31.51 -5.43 14.43
CA MET A 231 -31.60 -6.13 13.14
C MET A 231 -31.35 -7.62 13.36
N GLU A 232 -32.41 -8.40 13.40
CA GLU A 232 -32.31 -9.86 13.48
C GLU A 232 -32.26 -10.46 12.08
N ALA A 233 -31.52 -11.59 11.95
CA ALA A 233 -31.49 -12.32 10.69
C ALA A 233 -32.89 -12.84 10.35
N PRO A 234 -33.40 -12.60 9.13
CA PRO A 234 -34.68 -13.16 8.69
C PRO A 234 -34.68 -14.68 8.85
N LYS A 235 -35.80 -15.25 9.27
CA LYS A 235 -35.92 -16.70 9.56
C LYS A 235 -35.53 -17.60 8.38
N ALA A 236 -35.77 -17.17 7.15
CA ALA A 236 -35.35 -17.87 5.93
C ALA A 236 -33.83 -17.96 5.74
N ALA A 237 -33.05 -17.02 6.29
CA ALA A 237 -31.58 -17.06 6.21
C ALA A 237 -30.97 -18.00 7.28
N ALA A 238 -31.71 -18.37 8.30
CA ALA A 238 -31.25 -19.30 9.32
C ALA A 238 -31.31 -20.79 8.88
N GLU A 239 -32.14 -21.12 7.92
CA GLU A 239 -32.27 -22.49 7.37
C GLU A 239 -31.19 -22.85 6.32
N ASN A 240 -30.57 -21.88 5.69
CA ASN A 240 -29.46 -22.10 4.74
C ASN A 240 -28.08 -22.01 5.40
N LYS A 241 -27.88 -22.62 6.56
CA LYS A 241 -26.51 -22.98 6.98
C LYS A 241 -26.01 -24.03 5.99
N PRO A 242 -24.81 -23.86 5.39
CA PRO A 242 -24.22 -24.92 4.59
C PRO A 242 -24.13 -26.16 5.48
N GLN A 243 -24.88 -27.19 5.11
CA GLN A 243 -24.70 -28.51 5.70
C GLN A 243 -23.25 -28.90 5.48
N ASN A 244 -22.56 -29.23 6.56
CA ASN A 244 -21.22 -29.77 6.55
C ASN A 244 -21.04 -30.76 5.40
N ILE A 245 -20.25 -30.38 4.39
CA ILE A 245 -19.69 -31.31 3.41
C ILE A 245 -18.44 -31.95 4.04
N ASP A 246 -18.61 -32.49 5.22
CA ASP A 246 -17.63 -33.36 5.87
C ASP A 246 -18.30 -34.67 6.24
N LYS A 247 -18.47 -35.51 5.24
CA LYS A 247 -18.56 -36.99 5.40
C LYS A 247 -18.84 -37.63 4.04
N GLN A 248 -17.85 -37.73 3.19
CA GLN A 248 -17.70 -38.84 2.25
C GLN A 248 -16.33 -38.76 1.57
N ALA A 249 -15.36 -39.40 2.15
CA ALA A 249 -14.28 -40.11 1.48
C ALA A 249 -13.68 -41.10 2.51
#